data_54c47f8e21cf4746a07933305f2d95a4
#
_entry.id   54c47f8e21cf4746a07933305f2d95a4
#
_cell.length_a   1.000
_cell.length_b   1.000
_cell.length_c   1.000
_cell.angle_alpha   90.00
_cell.angle_beta   90.00
_cell.angle_gamma   90.00
#
_symmetry.space_group_name_H-M   'P 1'
#
loop_
_entity.id
_entity.type
_entity.pdbx_description
1 polymer ?
#
loop_
_entity_poly.entity_id
_entity_poly.type
_entity_poly.pdbx_seq_one_letter_code
_entity_poly.pdbx_strand_id
1 'polypeptide(L)'
;MSNIHHIHKHNIIDDEEKRLDDASDWIAKIDRDLTEQEKSALRTWLLLTPKNTEVLLEVAHLWDKMDDLSRLSDLFPQTSPSTSKKYSAWLGALAASVIFIITLGFYQSGFNFSSFGQAEQPIIVAMQMNYQTGIGESNTINLPDNSEIILNTNSFVQVRYTATARIIDLQRGEIHIDVAHDKSRPLSVIAGGKVIQAVGTAFNVEVHNDLVELIVTDGKVLVASTNNAVEKTDFDEMAKRLPKNSMAISEGEKVDLDLTGKIIEKVVKVDAIEVAARLSWRQGNLIFRGESLAEAMAEIGRYTDIKFELSDDEQLQHVQVAGMFKTGDVTGLLEVLSNNFNISYKRIGTDRIILNYAG
;
A
#
# COMPACT_ATOMS: atom_id res chain seq x y z
N MET A 1 -30.51 13.28 -50.20
CA MET A 1 -29.51 13.92 -49.35
C MET A 1 -29.17 12.97 -48.19
N SER A 2 -28.28 12.03 -48.41
CA SER A 2 -27.98 10.99 -47.38
C SER A 2 -26.62 10.34 -47.66
N ASN A 3 -25.50 11.12 -47.70
CA ASN A 3 -24.19 10.52 -47.86
C ASN A 3 -23.05 11.31 -47.16
N ILE A 4 -23.37 12.29 -46.29
CA ILE A 4 -22.33 13.12 -45.65
C ILE A 4 -21.95 12.55 -44.27
N HIS A 5 -22.79 11.74 -43.62
CA HIS A 5 -22.51 11.24 -42.26
C HIS A 5 -21.57 10.00 -42.20
N HIS A 6 -21.38 9.26 -43.31
CA HIS A 6 -20.51 8.08 -43.28
C HIS A 6 -19.02 8.40 -43.47
N ILE A 7 -18.67 9.50 -44.16
CA ILE A 7 -17.26 9.86 -44.41
C ILE A 7 -16.57 10.41 -43.16
N HIS A 8 -17.29 11.12 -42.31
CA HIS A 8 -16.70 11.70 -41.08
C HIS A 8 -16.40 10.64 -40.01
N LYS A 9 -17.20 9.59 -39.96
CA LYS A 9 -17.03 8.51 -38.98
C LYS A 9 -15.84 7.58 -39.31
N HIS A 10 -15.55 7.42 -40.59
CA HIS A 10 -14.43 6.59 -41.04
C HIS A 10 -13.08 7.27 -40.80
N ASN A 11 -12.96 8.57 -41.07
CA ASN A 11 -11.74 9.33 -40.79
C ASN A 11 -11.40 9.45 -39.29
N ILE A 12 -12.39 9.51 -38.41
CA ILE A 12 -12.16 9.61 -36.95
C ILE A 12 -11.65 8.29 -36.39
N ILE A 13 -12.14 7.16 -36.87
CA ILE A 13 -11.69 5.83 -36.44
C ILE A 13 -10.25 5.58 -36.93
N ASP A 14 -9.92 5.90 -38.17
CA ASP A 14 -8.56 5.79 -38.71
C ASP A 14 -7.54 6.67 -37.94
N ASP A 15 -7.93 7.85 -37.50
CA ASP A 15 -7.09 8.75 -36.72
C ASP A 15 -6.88 8.30 -35.27
N GLU A 16 -7.81 7.57 -34.67
CA GLU A 16 -7.69 6.99 -33.33
C GLU A 16 -6.82 5.72 -33.33
N GLU A 17 -7.03 4.84 -34.29
CA GLU A 17 -6.26 3.60 -34.47
C GLU A 17 -4.79 3.93 -34.72
N LYS A 18 -4.52 4.92 -35.59
CA LYS A 18 -3.16 5.39 -35.87
C LYS A 18 -2.47 5.99 -34.63
N ARG A 19 -3.20 6.73 -33.78
CA ARG A 19 -2.63 7.27 -32.53
C ARG A 19 -2.28 6.16 -31.55
N LEU A 20 -3.08 5.11 -31.47
CA LEU A 20 -2.82 3.94 -30.64
C LEU A 20 -1.55 3.20 -31.10
N ASP A 21 -1.39 3.02 -32.41
CA ASP A 21 -0.20 2.42 -33.00
C ASP A 21 1.05 3.26 -32.71
N ASP A 22 0.99 4.57 -32.96
CA ASP A 22 2.08 5.49 -32.68
C ASP A 22 2.46 5.50 -31.20
N ALA A 23 1.48 5.46 -30.28
CA ALA A 23 1.69 5.41 -28.84
C ALA A 23 2.36 4.10 -28.41
N SER A 24 1.93 2.97 -28.98
CA SER A 24 2.51 1.64 -28.72
C SER A 24 3.97 1.59 -29.19
N ASP A 25 4.28 2.14 -30.34
CA ASP A 25 5.64 2.28 -30.85
C ASP A 25 6.53 3.16 -29.94
N TRP A 26 5.97 4.23 -29.36
CA TRP A 26 6.69 5.07 -28.42
C TRP A 26 6.96 4.35 -27.10
N ILE A 27 6.01 3.59 -26.56
CA ILE A 27 6.22 2.79 -25.34
C ILE A 27 7.32 1.76 -25.55
N ALA A 28 7.31 1.03 -26.66
CA ALA A 28 8.37 0.06 -26.97
C ALA A 28 9.77 0.71 -27.12
N LYS A 29 9.83 1.98 -27.58
CA LYS A 29 11.08 2.75 -27.64
C LYS A 29 11.52 3.25 -26.27
N ILE A 30 10.59 3.66 -25.40
CA ILE A 30 10.85 4.10 -24.02
C ILE A 30 11.43 2.93 -23.21
N ASP A 31 10.90 1.72 -23.38
CA ASP A 31 11.33 0.51 -22.66
C ASP A 31 12.80 0.13 -22.92
N ARG A 32 13.33 0.43 -24.11
CA ARG A 32 14.74 0.18 -24.47
C ARG A 32 15.71 1.36 -24.26
N ASP A 33 15.27 2.43 -23.64
CA ASP A 33 15.92 3.72 -23.53
C ASP A 33 15.96 4.53 -24.85
N LEU A 34 15.47 5.78 -24.78
CA LEU A 34 15.39 6.70 -25.91
C LEU A 34 16.73 7.37 -26.20
N THR A 35 17.12 7.42 -27.47
CA THR A 35 18.18 8.29 -27.96
C THR A 35 17.77 9.78 -27.90
N GLU A 36 18.72 10.72 -27.94
CA GLU A 36 18.43 12.17 -27.90
C GLU A 36 17.57 12.63 -29.07
N GLN A 37 17.72 12.00 -30.24
CA GLN A 37 16.87 12.27 -31.40
C GLN A 37 15.43 11.79 -31.17
N GLU A 38 15.26 10.61 -30.58
CA GLU A 38 13.93 10.04 -30.25
C GLU A 38 13.23 10.84 -29.16
N LYS A 39 13.96 11.33 -28.14
CA LYS A 39 13.41 12.24 -27.12
C LYS A 39 12.84 13.51 -27.72
N SER A 40 13.54 14.09 -28.71
CA SER A 40 13.07 15.28 -29.43
C SER A 40 11.84 14.97 -30.28
N ALA A 41 11.83 13.83 -30.98
CA ALA A 41 10.69 13.40 -31.79
C ALA A 41 9.45 13.09 -30.94
N LEU A 42 9.61 12.42 -29.80
CA LEU A 42 8.53 12.15 -28.84
C LEU A 42 7.92 13.46 -28.33
N ARG A 43 8.75 14.42 -27.93
CA ARG A 43 8.26 15.75 -27.49
C ARG A 43 7.44 16.44 -28.58
N THR A 44 7.89 16.38 -29.82
CA THR A 44 7.17 16.96 -30.95
C THR A 44 5.83 16.25 -31.15
N TRP A 45 5.78 14.93 -31.09
CA TRP A 45 4.56 14.14 -31.22
C TRP A 45 3.55 14.44 -30.10
N LEU A 46 4.01 14.56 -28.84
CA LEU A 46 3.16 14.91 -27.70
C LEU A 46 2.54 16.32 -27.82
N LEU A 47 3.26 17.25 -28.42
CA LEU A 47 2.78 18.63 -28.62
C LEU A 47 1.81 18.79 -29.78
N LEU A 48 1.69 17.80 -30.69
CA LEU A 48 0.78 17.87 -31.83
C LEU A 48 -0.69 17.96 -31.42
N THR A 49 -1.10 17.14 -30.44
CA THR A 49 -2.46 17.18 -29.89
C THR A 49 -2.46 16.73 -28.42
N PRO A 50 -3.34 17.30 -27.55
CA PRO A 50 -3.48 16.83 -26.17
C PRO A 50 -3.86 15.36 -26.08
N LYS A 51 -4.60 14.83 -27.06
CA LYS A 51 -4.99 13.41 -27.12
C LYS A 51 -3.81 12.44 -27.25
N ASN A 52 -2.69 12.87 -27.85
CA ASN A 52 -1.49 12.03 -27.94
C ASN A 52 -0.90 11.70 -26.56
N THR A 53 -0.93 12.68 -25.65
CA THR A 53 -0.50 12.48 -24.26
C THR A 53 -1.44 11.52 -23.52
N GLU A 54 -2.74 11.66 -23.71
CA GLU A 54 -3.78 10.84 -23.08
C GLU A 54 -3.64 9.37 -23.52
N VAL A 55 -3.53 9.13 -24.83
CA VAL A 55 -3.37 7.79 -25.41
C VAL A 55 -2.02 7.18 -25.01
N LEU A 56 -0.93 7.93 -24.95
CA LEU A 56 0.37 7.42 -24.50
C LEU A 56 0.31 6.92 -23.05
N LEU A 57 -0.34 7.68 -22.17
CA LEU A 57 -0.51 7.29 -20.77
C LEU A 57 -1.40 6.04 -20.62
N GLU A 58 -2.45 5.93 -21.42
CA GLU A 58 -3.32 4.76 -21.43
C GLU A 58 -2.58 3.51 -21.90
N VAL A 59 -1.79 3.60 -22.99
CA VAL A 59 -0.98 2.47 -23.48
C VAL A 59 0.13 2.12 -22.49
N ALA A 60 0.78 3.10 -21.86
CA ALA A 60 1.78 2.88 -20.82
C ALA A 60 1.20 2.09 -19.63
N HIS A 61 0.00 2.45 -19.20
CA HIS A 61 -0.69 1.75 -18.12
C HIS A 61 -1.09 0.31 -18.48
N LEU A 62 -1.47 0.06 -19.75
CA LEU A 62 -1.71 -1.28 -20.26
C LEU A 62 -0.42 -2.09 -20.36
N TRP A 63 0.69 -1.47 -20.78
CA TRP A 63 2.01 -2.10 -20.91
C TRP A 63 2.54 -2.56 -19.55
N ASP A 64 2.43 -1.72 -18.54
CA ASP A 64 2.82 -2.01 -17.16
C ASP A 64 2.02 -3.22 -16.60
N LYS A 65 0.73 -3.32 -16.94
CA LYS A 65 -0.10 -4.51 -16.63
C LYS A 65 0.29 -5.75 -17.42
N MET A 66 0.81 -5.61 -18.64
CA MET A 66 1.24 -6.73 -19.50
C MET A 66 2.61 -7.28 -19.08
N ASP A 67 3.48 -6.47 -18.51
CA ASP A 67 4.78 -6.92 -17.97
C ASP A 67 4.58 -7.90 -16.80
N ASP A 68 3.51 -7.74 -16.03
CA ASP A 68 3.05 -8.72 -15.04
C ASP A 68 2.59 -10.05 -15.65
N LEU A 69 2.10 -10.06 -16.91
CA LEU A 69 1.69 -11.27 -17.62
C LEU A 69 2.87 -12.00 -18.27
N SER A 70 3.95 -11.32 -18.65
CA SER A 70 5.15 -11.94 -19.22
C SER A 70 5.84 -12.88 -18.21
N ARG A 71 5.68 -12.62 -16.90
CA ARG A 71 6.13 -13.49 -15.81
C ARG A 71 5.35 -14.80 -15.69
N LEU A 72 4.21 -14.95 -16.37
CA LEU A 72 3.50 -16.22 -16.46
C LEU A 72 4.18 -17.21 -17.42
N SER A 73 5.13 -16.76 -18.24
CA SER A 73 5.91 -17.65 -19.14
C SER A 73 6.74 -18.70 -18.37
N ASP A 74 7.11 -18.41 -17.11
CA ASP A 74 7.80 -19.37 -16.24
C ASP A 74 6.93 -20.54 -15.78
N LEU A 75 5.61 -20.47 -16.00
CA LEU A 75 4.67 -21.56 -15.70
C LEU A 75 4.52 -22.56 -16.85
N PHE A 76 5.06 -22.26 -18.04
CA PHE A 76 5.06 -23.16 -19.18
C PHE A 76 6.47 -23.70 -19.42
N PRO A 77 6.76 -24.98 -19.11
CA PRO A 77 8.08 -25.55 -19.34
C PRO A 77 8.37 -25.56 -20.84
N GLN A 78 9.30 -24.72 -21.27
CA GLN A 78 9.87 -24.77 -22.62
C GLN A 78 10.72 -26.04 -22.72
N THR A 79 10.25 -27.03 -23.46
CA THR A 79 11.01 -28.20 -23.81
C THR A 79 12.08 -27.80 -24.84
N SER A 80 13.27 -27.46 -24.34
CA SER A 80 14.46 -27.32 -25.19
C SER A 80 14.87 -28.69 -25.70
N PRO A 81 15.18 -28.87 -26.98
CA PRO A 81 15.66 -30.15 -27.50
C PRO A 81 17.06 -30.43 -26.96
N SER A 82 17.18 -31.43 -26.10
CA SER A 82 18.43 -31.93 -25.57
C SER A 82 19.23 -32.57 -26.70
N THR A 83 20.30 -31.91 -27.17
CA THR A 83 21.35 -32.56 -27.95
C THR A 83 22.22 -33.37 -27.03
N SER A 84 21.96 -34.66 -26.92
CA SER A 84 22.82 -35.60 -26.19
C SER A 84 24.17 -35.74 -26.88
N LYS A 85 25.22 -35.11 -26.35
CA LYS A 85 26.59 -35.49 -26.67
C LYS A 85 26.92 -36.81 -25.96
N LYS A 86 27.12 -37.89 -26.73
CA LYS A 86 27.62 -39.18 -26.25
C LYS A 86 29.04 -38.98 -25.73
N TYR A 87 29.21 -38.84 -24.43
CA TYR A 87 30.51 -38.98 -23.80
C TYR A 87 30.85 -40.46 -23.66
N SER A 88 32.05 -40.84 -24.13
CA SER A 88 32.57 -42.17 -24.06
C SER A 88 32.56 -42.72 -22.62
N ALA A 89 31.98 -43.90 -22.42
CA ALA A 89 31.87 -44.60 -21.12
C ALA A 89 33.21 -44.88 -20.44
N TRP A 90 34.31 -44.65 -21.11
CA TRP A 90 35.66 -44.92 -20.61
C TRP A 90 36.19 -43.84 -19.65
N LEU A 91 35.74 -42.58 -19.77
CA LEU A 91 36.12 -41.50 -18.86
C LEU A 91 35.39 -41.56 -17.51
N GLY A 92 34.22 -42.22 -17.43
CA GLY A 92 33.49 -42.43 -16.19
C GLY A 92 34.15 -43.41 -15.22
N ALA A 93 34.85 -44.41 -15.74
CA ALA A 93 35.54 -45.42 -14.92
C ALA A 93 36.78 -44.87 -14.19
N LEU A 94 37.51 -43.92 -14.81
CA LEU A 94 38.65 -43.26 -14.17
C LEU A 94 38.25 -42.27 -13.08
N ALA A 95 37.11 -41.56 -13.26
CA ALA A 95 36.59 -40.64 -12.25
C ALA A 95 36.10 -41.38 -11.00
N ALA A 96 35.43 -42.52 -11.16
CA ALA A 96 34.93 -43.34 -10.05
C ALA A 96 36.08 -43.92 -9.18
N SER A 97 37.22 -44.32 -9.79
CA SER A 97 38.35 -44.85 -9.04
C SER A 97 39.08 -43.77 -8.23
N VAL A 98 39.17 -42.55 -8.73
CA VAL A 98 39.79 -41.42 -8.00
C VAL A 98 38.93 -41.00 -6.81
N ILE A 99 37.61 -40.96 -6.99
CA ILE A 99 36.67 -40.67 -5.89
C ILE A 99 36.72 -41.76 -4.80
N PHE A 100 36.84 -43.04 -5.21
CA PHE A 100 36.94 -44.17 -4.25
C PHE A 100 38.25 -44.14 -3.45
N ILE A 101 39.37 -43.79 -4.07
CA ILE A 101 40.65 -43.64 -3.36
C ILE A 101 40.63 -42.45 -2.40
N ILE A 102 40.02 -41.35 -2.79
CA ILE A 102 39.89 -40.15 -1.95
C ILE A 102 38.98 -40.45 -0.75
N THR A 103 37.85 -41.12 -0.95
CA THR A 103 36.94 -41.49 0.14
C THR A 103 37.53 -42.52 1.10
N LEU A 104 38.33 -43.49 0.58
CA LEU A 104 39.03 -44.48 1.42
C LEU A 104 40.16 -43.81 2.22
N GLY A 105 40.87 -42.83 1.62
CA GLY A 105 41.90 -42.04 2.29
C GLY A 105 41.33 -41.18 3.42
N PHE A 106 40.18 -40.58 3.22
CA PHE A 106 39.45 -39.82 4.25
C PHE A 106 38.92 -40.70 5.36
N TYR A 107 38.46 -41.92 5.04
CA TYR A 107 37.98 -42.89 6.05
C TYR A 107 39.10 -43.38 6.95
N GLN A 108 40.31 -43.60 6.44
CA GLN A 108 41.47 -44.04 7.21
C GLN A 108 42.17 -42.95 8.01
N SER A 109 42.07 -41.67 7.57
CA SER A 109 42.73 -40.54 8.24
C SER A 109 41.99 -40.02 9.47
N GLY A 110 40.82 -40.57 9.82
CA GLY A 110 40.06 -40.15 11.00
C GLY A 110 39.55 -38.69 10.92
N PHE A 111 39.45 -38.17 9.71
CA PHE A 111 38.97 -36.79 9.47
C PHE A 111 37.47 -36.71 9.82
N ASN A 112 37.17 -36.20 11.01
CA ASN A 112 35.80 -35.92 11.42
C ASN A 112 35.23 -34.77 10.59
N PHE A 113 34.33 -35.09 9.68
CA PHE A 113 33.61 -34.12 8.83
C PHE A 113 32.67 -33.19 9.65
N SER A 114 32.62 -33.36 10.98
CA SER A 114 31.80 -32.57 11.89
C SER A 114 32.26 -31.12 12.05
N SER A 115 33.42 -30.72 11.56
CA SER A 115 33.94 -29.36 11.69
C SER A 115 33.73 -28.48 10.46
N PHE A 116 33.23 -29.02 9.35
CA PHE A 116 32.95 -28.23 8.13
C PHE A 116 31.47 -27.86 7.95
N GLY A 117 30.65 -28.05 8.95
CA GLY A 117 29.19 -27.88 8.86
C GLY A 117 28.60 -26.87 9.83
N GLN A 118 29.36 -25.95 10.41
CA GLN A 118 28.76 -24.70 10.83
C GLN A 118 28.73 -23.79 9.56
N ALA A 119 27.67 -23.95 8.77
CA ALA A 119 27.24 -22.87 7.92
C ALA A 119 27.10 -21.66 8.85
N GLU A 120 27.98 -20.66 8.69
CA GLU A 120 27.75 -19.35 9.25
C GLU A 120 26.33 -19.00 8.83
N GLN A 121 25.42 -18.99 9.81
CA GLN A 121 24.08 -18.45 9.55
C GLN A 121 24.32 -17.07 9.00
N PRO A 122 23.77 -16.73 7.82
CA PRO A 122 23.95 -15.40 7.29
C PRO A 122 23.52 -14.44 8.40
N ILE A 123 24.40 -13.51 8.75
CA ILE A 123 24.08 -12.43 9.68
C ILE A 123 22.91 -11.71 9.01
N ILE A 124 21.69 -12.02 9.44
CA ILE A 124 20.49 -11.35 8.97
C ILE A 124 20.58 -9.96 9.57
N VAL A 125 21.12 -9.01 8.80
CA VAL A 125 21.13 -7.61 9.20
C VAL A 125 19.68 -7.17 9.23
N ALA A 126 19.07 -7.26 10.40
CA ALA A 126 17.75 -6.73 10.62
C ALA A 126 17.88 -5.20 10.68
N MET A 127 17.31 -4.52 9.71
CA MET A 127 17.18 -3.07 9.75
C MET A 127 15.93 -2.75 10.58
N GLN A 128 16.11 -2.01 11.68
CA GLN A 128 15.01 -1.56 12.52
C GLN A 128 15.01 -0.04 12.58
N MET A 129 13.84 0.55 12.32
CA MET A 129 13.61 1.99 12.33
C MET A 129 12.31 2.29 13.06
N ASN A 130 12.28 3.41 13.79
CA ASN A 130 11.08 3.88 14.46
C ASN A 130 10.74 5.27 13.91
N TYR A 131 9.46 5.47 13.60
CA TYR A 131 8.95 6.75 13.12
C TYR A 131 7.75 7.16 13.95
N GLN A 132 7.65 8.45 14.24
CA GLN A 132 6.53 9.00 15.00
C GLN A 132 6.17 10.41 14.53
N THR A 133 4.93 10.78 14.76
CA THR A 133 4.39 12.13 14.59
C THR A 133 3.78 12.61 15.91
N GLY A 134 3.87 13.91 16.18
CA GLY A 134 3.12 14.57 17.24
C GLY A 134 1.66 14.83 16.85
N ILE A 135 0.91 15.42 17.78
CA ILE A 135 -0.47 15.86 17.52
C ILE A 135 -0.44 17.00 16.49
N GLY A 136 -1.26 16.88 15.44
CA GLY A 136 -1.32 17.81 14.32
C GLY A 136 -0.17 17.69 13.30
N GLU A 137 0.79 16.78 13.51
CA GLU A 137 1.88 16.52 12.56
C GLU A 137 1.55 15.38 11.62
N SER A 138 2.08 15.43 10.40
CA SER A 138 2.11 14.34 9.45
C SER A 138 3.53 14.20 8.89
N ASN A 139 3.91 12.99 8.46
CA ASN A 139 5.23 12.75 7.90
C ASN A 139 5.16 11.69 6.78
N THR A 140 5.87 11.95 5.67
CA THR A 140 6.02 11.00 4.57
C THR A 140 7.40 10.37 4.61
N ILE A 141 7.47 9.06 4.55
CA ILE A 141 8.67 8.26 4.72
C ILE A 141 8.82 7.31 3.54
N ASN A 142 9.95 7.40 2.85
CA ASN A 142 10.33 6.43 1.82
C ASN A 142 11.13 5.30 2.49
N LEU A 143 10.65 4.08 2.35
CA LEU A 143 11.29 2.89 2.89
C LEU A 143 12.37 2.34 1.94
N PRO A 144 13.30 1.51 2.46
CA PRO A 144 14.41 0.98 1.66
C PRO A 144 14.02 0.08 0.47
N ASP A 145 12.79 -0.41 0.45
CA ASP A 145 12.21 -1.23 -0.62
C ASP A 145 11.40 -0.42 -1.64
N ASN A 146 11.47 0.92 -1.55
CA ASN A 146 10.69 1.88 -2.31
C ASN A 146 9.18 1.91 -1.95
N SER A 147 8.75 1.28 -0.86
CA SER A 147 7.43 1.54 -0.29
C SER A 147 7.39 2.92 0.34
N GLU A 148 6.24 3.59 0.28
CA GLU A 148 6.01 4.89 0.91
C GLU A 148 5.01 4.75 2.05
N ILE A 149 5.29 5.35 3.20
CA ILE A 149 4.35 5.47 4.32
C ILE A 149 4.10 6.93 4.59
N ILE A 150 2.82 7.32 4.70
CA ILE A 150 2.40 8.61 5.23
C ILE A 150 1.83 8.36 6.63
N LEU A 151 2.46 8.95 7.65
CA LEU A 151 1.97 8.93 9.03
C LEU A 151 1.03 10.12 9.24
N ASN A 152 -0.15 9.85 9.79
CA ASN A 152 -1.08 10.88 10.26
C ASN A 152 -0.69 11.36 11.66
N THR A 153 -1.49 12.27 12.21
CA THR A 153 -1.35 12.83 13.56
C THR A 153 -1.17 11.76 14.63
N ASN A 154 -0.29 12.02 15.60
CA ASN A 154 -0.06 11.18 16.78
C ASN A 154 0.15 9.70 16.47
N SER A 155 0.84 9.39 15.40
CA SER A 155 1.13 8.02 14.96
C SER A 155 2.50 7.56 15.42
N PHE A 156 2.65 6.25 15.63
CA PHE A 156 3.91 5.60 15.93
C PHE A 156 4.01 4.25 15.25
N VAL A 157 5.05 4.07 14.43
CA VAL A 157 5.35 2.83 13.73
C VAL A 157 6.77 2.36 14.00
N GLN A 158 6.92 1.05 14.09
CA GLN A 158 8.21 0.37 14.07
C GLN A 158 8.34 -0.41 12.76
N VAL A 159 9.34 -0.09 11.97
CA VAL A 159 9.64 -0.77 10.72
C VAL A 159 10.78 -1.74 10.94
N ARG A 160 10.63 -2.97 10.48
CA ARG A 160 11.63 -4.02 10.60
C ARG A 160 11.75 -4.80 9.31
N TYR A 161 12.91 -4.71 8.68
CA TYR A 161 13.22 -5.41 7.44
C TYR A 161 14.35 -6.39 7.65
N THR A 162 14.16 -7.59 7.13
CA THR A 162 15.19 -8.64 7.06
C THR A 162 15.37 -9.09 5.61
N ALA A 163 16.26 -10.04 5.37
CA ALA A 163 16.40 -10.65 4.05
C ALA A 163 15.10 -11.35 3.57
N THR A 164 14.25 -11.80 4.49
CA THR A 164 13.05 -12.61 4.21
C THR A 164 11.74 -11.93 4.56
N ALA A 165 11.76 -10.81 5.29
CA ALA A 165 10.56 -10.18 5.86
C ALA A 165 10.58 -8.66 5.74
N ARG A 166 9.39 -8.08 5.52
CA ARG A 166 9.09 -6.64 5.59
C ARG A 166 7.93 -6.47 6.58
N ILE A 167 8.21 -5.91 7.75
CA ILE A 167 7.22 -5.79 8.82
C ILE A 167 7.13 -4.34 9.26
N ILE A 168 5.90 -3.85 9.40
CA ILE A 168 5.54 -2.55 9.96
C ILE A 168 4.59 -2.82 11.13
N ASP A 169 4.97 -2.41 12.33
CA ASP A 169 4.14 -2.51 13.53
C ASP A 169 3.56 -1.13 13.86
N LEU A 170 2.29 -0.92 13.54
CA LEU A 170 1.54 0.28 13.87
C LEU A 170 1.04 0.19 15.30
N GLN A 171 1.71 0.86 16.20
CA GLN A 171 1.43 0.83 17.63
C GLN A 171 0.25 1.72 18.00
N ARG A 172 0.11 2.87 17.34
CA ARG A 172 -0.98 3.84 17.50
C ARG A 172 -1.08 4.77 16.29
N GLY A 173 -2.25 5.37 16.13
CA GLY A 173 -2.53 6.37 15.11
C GLY A 173 -2.92 5.76 13.78
N GLU A 174 -2.56 6.40 12.70
CA GLU A 174 -3.04 6.09 11.36
C GLU A 174 -1.90 6.23 10.35
N ILE A 175 -1.85 5.29 9.42
CA ILE A 175 -0.92 5.31 8.28
C ILE A 175 -1.65 5.03 6.97
N HIS A 176 -1.20 5.71 5.93
CA HIS A 176 -1.43 5.26 4.56
C HIS A 176 -0.13 4.69 4.02
N ILE A 177 -0.19 3.55 3.38
CA ILE A 177 0.98 2.90 2.82
C ILE A 177 0.76 2.54 1.36
N ASP A 178 1.76 2.86 0.52
CA ASP A 178 1.90 2.39 -0.84
C ASP A 178 3.06 1.38 -0.87
N VAL A 179 2.72 0.10 -1.09
CA VAL A 179 3.64 -1.02 -0.94
C VAL A 179 4.30 -1.33 -2.27
N ALA A 180 5.62 -1.22 -2.32
CA ALA A 180 6.41 -1.67 -3.47
C ALA A 180 6.19 -3.16 -3.75
N HIS A 181 5.99 -3.49 -5.04
CA HIS A 181 5.67 -4.83 -5.48
C HIS A 181 6.83 -5.81 -5.28
N ASP A 182 6.67 -6.76 -4.35
CA ASP A 182 7.64 -7.84 -4.11
C ASP A 182 6.90 -9.11 -3.69
N LYS A 183 6.67 -10.00 -4.66
CA LYS A 183 6.00 -11.30 -4.41
C LYS A 183 6.83 -12.25 -3.55
N SER A 184 8.15 -12.08 -3.49
CA SER A 184 9.03 -12.97 -2.73
C SER A 184 8.94 -12.68 -1.22
N ARG A 185 8.74 -11.43 -0.86
CA ARG A 185 8.67 -10.93 0.52
C ARG A 185 7.42 -10.07 0.71
N PRO A 186 6.24 -10.66 0.99
CA PRO A 186 5.06 -9.88 1.34
C PRO A 186 5.37 -8.92 2.48
N LEU A 187 4.77 -7.71 2.43
CA LEU A 187 4.84 -6.76 3.53
C LEU A 187 3.71 -7.04 4.50
N SER A 188 4.02 -7.15 5.78
CA SER A 188 3.04 -7.36 6.85
C SER A 188 2.93 -6.11 7.71
N VAL A 189 1.73 -5.51 7.77
CA VAL A 189 1.39 -4.47 8.76
C VAL A 189 0.71 -5.15 9.94
N ILE A 190 1.24 -4.93 11.13
CA ILE A 190 0.68 -5.40 12.40
C ILE A 190 -0.01 -4.22 13.06
N ALA A 191 -1.27 -4.36 13.42
CA ALA A 191 -2.05 -3.34 14.08
C ALA A 191 -3.02 -3.99 15.06
N GLY A 192 -2.95 -3.65 16.35
CA GLY A 192 -3.84 -4.21 17.36
C GLY A 192 -3.88 -5.75 17.43
N GLY A 193 -2.80 -6.44 17.05
CA GLY A 193 -2.78 -7.91 16.98
C GLY A 193 -3.42 -8.51 15.72
N LYS A 194 -3.80 -7.70 14.75
CA LYS A 194 -4.18 -8.14 13.40
C LYS A 194 -2.96 -8.07 12.50
N VAL A 195 -2.85 -9.00 11.55
CA VAL A 195 -1.82 -9.00 10.50
C VAL A 195 -2.47 -8.72 9.17
N ILE A 196 -2.06 -7.64 8.53
CA ILE A 196 -2.51 -7.21 7.20
C ILE A 196 -1.34 -7.43 6.24
N GLN A 197 -1.49 -8.31 5.27
CA GLN A 197 -0.42 -8.70 4.36
C GLN A 197 -0.68 -8.22 2.95
N ALA A 198 0.33 -7.55 2.38
CA ALA A 198 0.31 -6.89 1.08
C ALA A 198 1.48 -7.33 0.20
N VAL A 199 1.33 -7.25 -1.13
CA VAL A 199 2.38 -7.64 -2.09
C VAL A 199 2.71 -6.52 -3.08
N GLY A 200 1.89 -5.50 -3.18
CA GLY A 200 1.97 -4.38 -4.09
C GLY A 200 0.57 -3.78 -4.15
N THR A 201 0.24 -2.97 -3.14
CA THR A 201 -1.10 -2.49 -2.87
C THR A 201 -0.99 -1.18 -2.11
N ALA A 202 -1.99 -0.30 -2.26
CA ALA A 202 -2.11 0.88 -1.43
C ALA A 202 -3.31 0.75 -0.49
N PHE A 203 -3.12 1.07 0.79
CA PHE A 203 -4.17 0.96 1.80
C PHE A 203 -3.90 1.85 3.02
N ASN A 204 -4.96 2.12 3.75
CA ASN A 204 -4.97 2.91 4.98
C ASN A 204 -5.27 2.00 6.17
N VAL A 205 -4.55 2.20 7.26
CA VAL A 205 -4.79 1.50 8.53
C VAL A 205 -4.83 2.50 9.65
N GLU A 206 -5.91 2.49 10.42
CA GLU A 206 -6.08 3.33 11.59
C GLU A 206 -6.35 2.48 12.83
N VAL A 207 -5.62 2.72 13.92
CA VAL A 207 -5.80 2.02 15.20
C VAL A 207 -6.64 2.89 16.14
N HIS A 208 -7.83 2.45 16.43
CA HIS A 208 -8.68 2.97 17.48
C HIS A 208 -8.58 2.11 18.76
N ASN A 209 -9.20 2.54 19.87
CA ASN A 209 -9.11 1.84 21.16
C ASN A 209 -9.47 0.35 21.05
N ASP A 210 -10.58 0.03 20.39
CA ASP A 210 -11.17 -1.31 20.36
C ASP A 210 -11.24 -1.91 18.95
N LEU A 211 -10.76 -1.22 17.92
CA LEU A 211 -10.81 -1.68 16.53
C LEU A 211 -9.67 -1.13 15.67
N VAL A 212 -9.42 -1.79 14.54
CA VAL A 212 -8.55 -1.31 13.48
C VAL A 212 -9.40 -1.11 12.23
N GLU A 213 -9.46 0.13 11.75
CA GLU A 213 -10.07 0.42 10.45
C GLU A 213 -9.06 0.16 9.33
N LEU A 214 -9.48 -0.56 8.31
CA LEU A 214 -8.69 -0.85 7.12
C LEU A 214 -9.49 -0.47 5.87
N ILE A 215 -8.91 0.38 5.02
CA ILE A 215 -9.46 0.76 3.71
C ILE A 215 -8.42 0.46 2.62
N VAL A 216 -8.79 -0.32 1.60
CA VAL A 216 -7.89 -0.61 0.47
C VAL A 216 -8.19 0.35 -0.67
N THR A 217 -7.16 1.09 -1.10
CA THR A 217 -7.25 2.11 -2.16
C THR A 217 -6.75 1.61 -3.50
N ASP A 218 -5.88 0.59 -3.50
CA ASP A 218 -5.42 -0.09 -4.72
C ASP A 218 -5.05 -1.54 -4.41
N GLY A 219 -5.41 -2.46 -5.31
CA GLY A 219 -5.07 -3.87 -5.24
C GLY A 219 -5.87 -4.69 -4.22
N LYS A 220 -5.18 -5.56 -3.48
CA LYS A 220 -5.80 -6.48 -2.52
C LYS A 220 -4.86 -6.83 -1.37
N VAL A 221 -5.37 -6.86 -0.15
CA VAL A 221 -4.66 -7.33 1.04
C VAL A 221 -5.34 -8.57 1.63
N LEU A 222 -4.58 -9.34 2.40
CA LEU A 222 -5.07 -10.44 3.22
C LEU A 222 -4.98 -10.06 4.68
N VAL A 223 -6.02 -10.42 5.46
CA VAL A 223 -6.10 -10.13 6.89
C VAL A 223 -6.25 -11.42 7.68
N ALA A 224 -5.49 -11.54 8.76
CA ALA A 224 -5.64 -12.59 9.74
C ALA A 224 -5.53 -12.02 11.15
N SER A 225 -6.23 -12.66 12.10
CA SER A 225 -6.00 -12.43 13.53
C SER A 225 -4.87 -13.32 13.99
N THR A 226 -3.96 -12.83 14.80
CA THR A 226 -3.03 -13.67 15.53
C THR A 226 -3.84 -14.37 16.64
N ASN A 227 -4.30 -15.59 16.38
CA ASN A 227 -4.89 -16.42 17.40
C ASN A 227 -3.79 -16.82 18.38
N ASN A 228 -3.92 -16.39 19.60
CA ASN A 228 -3.00 -16.51 20.73
C ASN A 228 -1.89 -15.47 20.71
N ALA A 229 -1.61 -14.95 21.89
CA ALA A 229 -0.42 -14.20 22.21
C ALA A 229 0.84 -14.86 21.61
N VAL A 230 1.00 -14.71 20.29
CA VAL A 230 2.32 -14.80 19.70
C VAL A 230 3.05 -13.70 20.45
N GLU A 231 3.92 -14.11 21.36
CA GLU A 231 4.81 -13.18 22.02
C GLU A 231 5.30 -12.24 20.93
N LYS A 232 5.17 -10.93 21.12
CA LYS A 232 5.55 -9.85 20.15
C LYS A 232 6.97 -10.00 19.58
N THR A 233 7.63 -11.08 19.85
CA THR A 233 9.00 -11.45 19.53
C THR A 233 9.16 -12.44 18.38
N ASP A 234 8.12 -13.16 17.94
CA ASP A 234 8.27 -14.09 16.82
C ASP A 234 7.92 -13.45 15.46
N PHE A 235 8.86 -12.62 14.98
CA PHE A 235 8.76 -11.92 13.70
C PHE A 235 8.84 -12.86 12.50
N ASP A 236 9.49 -14.01 12.64
CA ASP A 236 9.57 -15.01 11.57
C ASP A 236 8.20 -15.65 11.31
N GLU A 237 7.37 -15.77 12.34
CA GLU A 237 5.99 -16.24 12.17
C GLU A 237 5.10 -15.18 11.49
N MET A 238 5.26 -13.91 11.86
CA MET A 238 4.51 -12.79 11.28
C MET A 238 4.91 -12.49 9.83
N ALA A 239 6.12 -12.88 9.43
CA ALA A 239 6.62 -12.77 8.06
C ALA A 239 6.11 -13.88 7.14
N LYS A 240 5.59 -14.99 7.70
CA LYS A 240 5.04 -16.09 6.90
C LYS A 240 3.85 -15.63 6.08
N ARG A 241 3.74 -16.17 4.87
CA ARG A 241 2.57 -15.91 4.03
C ARG A 241 1.30 -16.34 4.73
N LEU A 242 0.33 -15.44 4.78
CA LEU A 242 -1.00 -15.76 5.25
C LEU A 242 -1.64 -16.84 4.36
N PRO A 243 -2.44 -17.75 4.94
CA PRO A 243 -3.19 -18.75 4.19
C PRO A 243 -4.12 -18.09 3.17
N LYS A 244 -4.34 -18.75 2.02
CA LYS A 244 -5.22 -18.24 0.95
C LYS A 244 -6.69 -18.07 1.38
N ASN A 245 -7.11 -18.71 2.44
CA ASN A 245 -8.44 -18.60 3.03
C ASN A 245 -8.55 -17.49 4.09
N SER A 246 -7.51 -16.69 4.29
CA SER A 246 -7.57 -15.47 5.11
C SER A 246 -8.58 -14.48 4.52
N MET A 247 -9.12 -13.60 5.35
CA MET A 247 -10.03 -12.55 4.89
C MET A 247 -9.33 -11.69 3.84
N ALA A 248 -9.95 -11.52 2.69
CA ALA A 248 -9.42 -10.74 1.58
C ALA A 248 -10.21 -9.43 1.45
N ILE A 249 -9.50 -8.31 1.42
CA ILE A 249 -10.06 -6.97 1.23
C ILE A 249 -9.48 -6.42 -0.07
N SER A 250 -10.36 -5.97 -0.97
CA SER A 250 -9.99 -5.48 -2.30
C SER A 250 -10.15 -3.97 -2.38
N GLU A 251 -9.63 -3.38 -3.45
CA GLU A 251 -9.81 -1.96 -3.77
C GLU A 251 -11.27 -1.51 -3.64
N GLY A 252 -11.50 -0.36 -3.01
CA GLY A 252 -12.82 0.18 -2.72
C GLY A 252 -13.58 -0.57 -1.62
N GLU A 253 -12.90 -1.38 -0.83
CA GLU A 253 -13.48 -2.08 0.32
C GLU A 253 -12.87 -1.60 1.62
N LYS A 254 -13.69 -1.61 2.67
CA LYS A 254 -13.36 -1.26 4.05
C LYS A 254 -13.76 -2.39 4.98
N VAL A 255 -13.01 -2.55 6.07
CA VAL A 255 -13.39 -3.41 7.20
C VAL A 255 -12.98 -2.78 8.52
N ASP A 256 -13.82 -2.90 9.52
CA ASP A 256 -13.53 -2.60 10.91
C ASP A 256 -13.18 -3.92 11.62
N LEU A 257 -11.91 -4.08 11.97
CA LEU A 257 -11.37 -5.29 12.60
C LEU A 257 -11.50 -5.16 14.11
N ASP A 258 -12.35 -5.96 14.71
CA ASP A 258 -12.61 -5.94 16.16
C ASP A 258 -11.44 -6.52 16.96
N LEU A 259 -10.95 -5.77 17.95
CA LEU A 259 -9.87 -6.18 18.85
C LEU A 259 -10.42 -6.87 20.11
N THR A 260 -11.71 -6.73 20.37
CA THR A 260 -12.37 -7.28 21.56
C THR A 260 -13.02 -8.64 21.33
N GLY A 261 -13.21 -9.03 20.07
CA GLY A 261 -13.92 -10.25 19.68
C GLY A 261 -15.43 -10.19 19.86
N LYS A 262 -16.00 -9.00 20.02
CA LYS A 262 -17.43 -8.78 20.29
C LYS A 262 -18.24 -8.43 19.04
N ILE A 263 -17.59 -7.88 18.01
CA ILE A 263 -18.24 -7.41 16.80
C ILE A 263 -17.92 -8.37 15.65
N ILE A 264 -18.90 -8.64 14.80
CA ILE A 264 -18.70 -9.42 13.58
C ILE A 264 -18.03 -8.52 12.54
N GLU A 265 -16.80 -8.87 12.16
CA GLU A 265 -16.05 -8.17 11.12
C GLU A 265 -16.75 -8.37 9.76
N LYS A 266 -17.11 -7.25 9.13
CA LYS A 266 -17.82 -7.26 7.85
C LYS A 266 -17.10 -6.35 6.85
N VAL A 267 -16.73 -6.91 5.71
CA VAL A 267 -16.20 -6.15 4.57
C VAL A 267 -17.37 -5.41 3.91
N VAL A 268 -17.23 -4.11 3.74
CA VAL A 268 -18.20 -3.25 3.06
C VAL A 268 -17.54 -2.53 1.88
N LYS A 269 -18.30 -2.32 0.81
CA LYS A 269 -17.85 -1.48 -0.30
C LYS A 269 -18.03 -0.01 0.06
N VAL A 270 -17.03 0.77 -0.28
CA VAL A 270 -17.01 2.23 -0.08
C VAL A 270 -16.89 2.89 -1.45
N ASP A 271 -17.65 3.95 -1.67
CA ASP A 271 -17.54 4.70 -2.91
C ASP A 271 -16.24 5.54 -2.96
N ALA A 272 -15.76 5.85 -4.16
CA ALA A 272 -14.51 6.58 -4.36
C ALA A 272 -14.51 7.97 -3.69
N ILE A 273 -15.67 8.61 -3.57
CA ILE A 273 -15.79 9.94 -2.94
C ILE A 273 -15.63 9.80 -1.41
N GLU A 274 -16.18 8.74 -0.82
CA GLU A 274 -16.01 8.47 0.60
C GLU A 274 -14.54 8.11 0.92
N VAL A 275 -13.92 7.26 0.10
CA VAL A 275 -12.47 6.97 0.23
C VAL A 275 -11.66 8.25 0.15
N ALA A 276 -11.94 9.14 -0.83
CA ALA A 276 -11.24 10.42 -0.96
C ALA A 276 -11.45 11.33 0.26
N ALA A 277 -12.67 11.36 0.82
CA ALA A 277 -12.97 12.14 2.03
C ALA A 277 -12.20 11.60 3.25
N ARG A 278 -12.22 10.28 3.48
CA ARG A 278 -11.50 9.63 4.57
C ARG A 278 -9.99 9.86 4.51
N LEU A 279 -9.42 9.89 3.31
CA LEU A 279 -7.99 10.05 3.09
C LEU A 279 -7.55 11.50 2.80
N SER A 280 -8.46 12.47 2.96
CA SER A 280 -8.16 13.90 2.73
C SER A 280 -7.10 14.46 3.69
N TRP A 281 -6.92 13.83 4.85
CA TRP A 281 -5.88 14.17 5.81
C TRP A 281 -4.46 14.10 5.22
N ARG A 282 -4.22 13.23 4.22
CA ARG A 282 -2.94 13.15 3.50
C ARG A 282 -2.58 14.47 2.81
N GLN A 283 -3.56 15.32 2.56
CA GLN A 283 -3.41 16.64 1.96
C GLN A 283 -3.60 17.77 2.99
N GLY A 284 -3.64 17.43 4.27
CA GLY A 284 -3.84 18.39 5.36
C GLY A 284 -5.28 18.91 5.47
N ASN A 285 -6.26 18.14 4.99
CA ASN A 285 -7.67 18.51 5.06
C ASN A 285 -8.49 17.40 5.73
N LEU A 286 -9.64 17.79 6.28
CA LEU A 286 -10.70 16.90 6.76
C LEU A 286 -11.96 17.22 5.98
N ILE A 287 -12.56 16.23 5.33
CA ILE A 287 -13.78 16.40 4.55
C ILE A 287 -14.91 15.67 5.26
N PHE A 288 -15.92 16.41 5.70
CA PHE A 288 -17.15 15.90 6.30
C PHE A 288 -18.29 15.97 5.28
N ARG A 289 -19.15 14.96 5.28
CA ARG A 289 -20.22 14.75 4.29
C ARG A 289 -21.61 14.64 4.94
N GLY A 290 -21.75 15.06 6.18
CA GLY A 290 -22.98 14.98 6.97
C GLY A 290 -22.81 14.16 8.25
N GLU A 291 -21.59 13.98 8.70
CA GLU A 291 -21.27 13.38 9.99
C GLU A 291 -21.90 14.22 11.12
N SER A 292 -22.25 13.57 12.22
CA SER A 292 -22.73 14.29 13.40
C SER A 292 -21.66 15.26 13.93
N LEU A 293 -22.09 16.32 14.59
CA LEU A 293 -21.17 17.27 15.23
C LEU A 293 -20.21 16.56 16.20
N ALA A 294 -20.69 15.54 16.91
CA ALA A 294 -19.87 14.78 17.83
C ALA A 294 -18.74 14.01 17.11
N GLU A 295 -19.06 13.33 16.00
CA GLU A 295 -18.07 12.62 15.17
C GLU A 295 -17.06 13.60 14.55
N ALA A 296 -17.55 14.73 14.00
CA ALA A 296 -16.68 15.76 13.44
C ALA A 296 -15.74 16.34 14.49
N MET A 297 -16.21 16.62 15.71
CA MET A 297 -15.39 17.13 16.81
C MET A 297 -14.40 16.07 17.32
N ALA A 298 -14.78 14.81 17.34
CA ALA A 298 -13.85 13.72 17.70
C ALA A 298 -12.71 13.61 16.69
N GLU A 299 -13.04 13.67 15.38
CA GLU A 299 -12.02 13.59 14.32
C GLU A 299 -11.09 14.82 14.33
N ILE A 300 -11.63 16.04 14.41
CA ILE A 300 -10.84 17.27 14.49
C ILE A 300 -9.97 17.29 15.76
N GLY A 301 -10.51 16.77 16.86
CA GLY A 301 -9.81 16.65 18.14
C GLY A 301 -8.53 15.82 18.08
N ARG A 302 -8.39 14.94 17.09
CA ARG A 302 -7.14 14.18 16.87
C ARG A 302 -5.96 15.08 16.48
N TYR A 303 -6.22 16.24 15.88
CA TYR A 303 -5.23 17.16 15.32
C TYR A 303 -4.88 18.33 16.21
N THR A 304 -5.38 18.35 17.44
CA THR A 304 -5.17 19.44 18.40
C THR A 304 -5.15 18.92 19.82
N ASP A 305 -4.46 19.63 20.74
CA ASP A 305 -4.52 19.36 22.18
C ASP A 305 -5.82 19.86 22.83
N ILE A 306 -6.67 20.53 22.04
CA ILE A 306 -7.93 21.09 22.53
C ILE A 306 -8.98 19.99 22.63
N LYS A 307 -9.63 19.90 23.78
CA LYS A 307 -10.76 19.02 24.04
C LYS A 307 -12.06 19.74 23.73
N PHE A 308 -12.83 19.22 22.81
CA PHE A 308 -14.17 19.71 22.50
C PHE A 308 -15.19 18.97 23.35
N GLU A 309 -16.05 19.72 24.00
CA GLU A 309 -17.19 19.21 24.78
C GLU A 309 -18.49 19.80 24.17
N LEU A 310 -19.48 18.96 23.97
CA LEU A 310 -20.81 19.43 23.58
C LEU A 310 -21.67 19.61 24.85
N SER A 311 -22.37 20.72 24.96
CA SER A 311 -23.37 20.88 26.03
C SER A 311 -24.51 19.86 25.88
N ASP A 312 -25.29 19.67 26.96
CA ASP A 312 -26.40 18.73 26.97
C ASP A 312 -27.63 19.23 26.17
N ASP A 313 -27.41 20.10 25.18
CA ASP A 313 -28.46 20.61 24.30
C ASP A 313 -28.83 19.58 23.23
N GLU A 314 -30.09 19.13 23.23
CA GLU A 314 -30.58 18.13 22.28
C GLU A 314 -30.41 18.57 20.81
N GLN A 315 -30.45 19.88 20.55
CA GLN A 315 -30.28 20.40 19.19
C GLN A 315 -28.90 20.14 18.61
N LEU A 316 -27.85 20.12 19.44
CA LEU A 316 -26.50 19.80 18.99
C LEU A 316 -26.37 18.37 18.49
N GLN A 317 -27.17 17.44 18.99
CA GLN A 317 -27.15 16.03 18.55
C GLN A 317 -27.65 15.85 17.11
N HIS A 318 -28.46 16.81 16.62
CA HIS A 318 -29.02 16.79 15.27
C HIS A 318 -28.21 17.59 14.25
N VAL A 319 -27.15 18.31 14.70
CA VAL A 319 -26.29 19.06 13.79
C VAL A 319 -25.42 18.10 12.98
N GLN A 320 -25.53 18.21 11.66
CA GLN A 320 -24.69 17.50 10.72
C GLN A 320 -23.68 18.46 10.11
N VAL A 321 -22.42 18.07 10.10
CA VAL A 321 -21.32 18.87 9.58
C VAL A 321 -20.99 18.39 8.16
N ALA A 322 -21.03 19.33 7.21
CA ALA A 322 -20.57 19.08 5.84
C ALA A 322 -19.64 20.20 5.42
N GLY A 323 -18.50 19.86 4.84
CA GLY A 323 -17.51 20.82 4.39
C GLY A 323 -16.10 20.30 4.46
N MET A 324 -15.15 21.13 4.02
CA MET A 324 -13.72 20.85 4.10
C MET A 324 -13.06 21.79 5.11
N PHE A 325 -12.30 21.22 6.02
CA PHE A 325 -11.58 21.91 7.09
C PHE A 325 -10.10 21.58 7.01
N LYS A 326 -9.24 22.54 7.36
CA LYS A 326 -7.81 22.28 7.51
C LYS A 326 -7.53 21.55 8.81
N THR A 327 -6.64 20.54 8.75
CA THR A 327 -6.13 19.89 9.97
C THR A 327 -5.46 20.92 10.88
N GLY A 328 -5.83 20.92 12.17
CA GLY A 328 -5.25 21.83 13.19
C GLY A 328 -5.76 23.28 13.16
N ASP A 329 -6.57 23.69 12.19
CA ASP A 329 -7.15 25.04 12.16
C ASP A 329 -8.42 25.15 13.02
N VAL A 330 -8.21 25.14 14.34
CA VAL A 330 -9.33 25.27 15.30
C VAL A 330 -10.05 26.61 15.19
N THR A 331 -9.35 27.69 14.86
CA THR A 331 -9.96 29.03 14.76
C THR A 331 -10.91 29.11 13.58
N GLY A 332 -10.46 28.71 12.39
CA GLY A 332 -11.32 28.67 11.22
C GLY A 332 -12.50 27.72 11.39
N LEU A 333 -12.33 26.57 12.07
CA LEU A 333 -13.40 25.68 12.44
C LEU A 333 -14.48 26.37 13.28
N LEU A 334 -14.08 27.01 14.37
CA LEU A 334 -15.02 27.67 15.30
C LEU A 334 -15.78 28.81 14.61
N GLU A 335 -15.14 29.57 13.71
CA GLU A 335 -15.80 30.59 12.89
C GLU A 335 -16.86 29.98 11.97
N VAL A 336 -16.54 28.87 11.30
CA VAL A 336 -17.51 28.18 10.43
C VAL A 336 -18.67 27.62 11.22
N LEU A 337 -18.42 27.00 12.37
CA LEU A 337 -19.45 26.48 13.25
C LEU A 337 -20.38 27.59 13.76
N SER A 338 -19.82 28.75 14.12
CA SER A 338 -20.61 29.89 14.57
C SER A 338 -21.44 30.52 13.45
N ASN A 339 -20.85 30.70 12.27
CA ASN A 339 -21.49 31.44 11.18
C ASN A 339 -22.53 30.59 10.42
N ASN A 340 -22.29 29.28 10.28
CA ASN A 340 -23.07 28.42 9.40
C ASN A 340 -23.97 27.41 10.12
N PHE A 341 -23.62 27.05 11.37
CA PHE A 341 -24.31 25.99 12.10
C PHE A 341 -25.01 26.48 13.36
N ASN A 342 -25.03 27.79 13.60
CA ASN A 342 -25.65 28.42 14.78
C ASN A 342 -25.10 27.85 16.11
N ILE A 343 -23.78 27.59 16.14
CA ILE A 343 -23.07 27.05 17.30
C ILE A 343 -22.21 28.16 17.95
N SER A 344 -22.47 28.46 19.20
CA SER A 344 -21.61 29.31 20.01
C SER A 344 -20.61 28.46 20.78
N TYR A 345 -19.48 29.06 21.14
CA TYR A 345 -18.45 28.34 21.90
C TYR A 345 -17.97 29.14 23.10
N LYS A 346 -17.58 28.44 24.15
CA LYS A 346 -16.94 29.00 25.34
C LYS A 346 -15.61 28.31 25.57
N ARG A 347 -14.54 29.10 25.56
CA ARG A 347 -13.20 28.58 25.90
C ARG A 347 -13.03 28.54 27.42
N ILE A 348 -12.58 27.38 27.95
CA ILE A 348 -12.30 27.17 29.37
C ILE A 348 -10.82 26.80 29.50
N GLY A 349 -10.03 27.73 30.07
CA GLY A 349 -8.58 27.55 30.11
C GLY A 349 -7.95 27.61 28.73
N THR A 350 -6.86 26.86 28.55
CA THR A 350 -6.06 26.83 27.32
C THR A 350 -6.42 25.65 26.39
N ASP A 351 -7.02 24.59 26.93
CA ASP A 351 -7.12 23.28 26.31
C ASP A 351 -8.55 22.74 26.18
N ARG A 352 -9.59 23.53 26.56
CA ARG A 352 -10.97 23.05 26.52
C ARG A 352 -11.91 24.07 25.90
N ILE A 353 -12.79 23.60 25.01
CA ILE A 353 -13.84 24.39 24.37
C ILE A 353 -15.17 23.66 24.53
N ILE A 354 -16.15 24.37 25.09
CA ILE A 354 -17.53 23.88 25.17
C ILE A 354 -18.35 24.50 24.04
N LEU A 355 -19.00 23.66 23.26
CA LEU A 355 -19.88 24.04 22.17
C LEU A 355 -21.35 24.06 22.69
N ASN A 356 -22.05 25.11 22.35
CA ASN A 356 -23.47 25.29 22.73
C ASN A 356 -24.27 25.67 21.48
N TYR A 357 -25.56 25.34 21.45
CA TYR A 357 -26.44 25.87 20.42
C TYR A 357 -26.67 27.36 20.69
N ALA A 358 -26.65 28.20 19.65
CA ALA A 358 -26.73 29.65 19.81
C ALA A 358 -28.20 30.19 19.86
N GLY A 359 -29.23 29.31 19.77
CA GLY A 359 -30.61 29.65 19.98
C GLY A 359 -31.26 30.44 18.82
#